data_e2511fe4b0814d241aea7dad2a178ab1
#
_entry.id   e2511fe4b0814d241aea7dad2a178ab1
#
_cell.length_a   1.000
_cell.length_b   1.000
_cell.length_c   1.000
_cell.angle_alpha   90.00
_cell.angle_beta   90.00
_cell.angle_gamma   90.00
#
_symmetry.space_group_name_H-M   'P 1'
#
loop_
_entity.id
_entity.type
_entity.pdbx_description
1 polymer ?
#
loop_
_entity_poly.entity_id
_entity_poly.type
_entity_poly.pdbx_seq_one_letter_code
_entity_poly.pdbx_strand_id
1 'polypeptide(L)'
;GVGPVAQGAEIDPELVDAGSQRVTLRDGASVFDSAASFAMIRGGHIDITILGGFQVAGNGDLANWDAKVPNKGPLIGGAMDLAAGAKAVHVIMRHSTRDGGARLVTTCSYPLTAPACVKRVYTDLAVLDVDVGLAGGSFVAREIIPGLSREELTAATGAPLIFAPDCRELVAPELAEGT
;
A
#
# COMPACT_ATOMS: atom_id res chain seq x y z
N GLY A 1 11.72 17.29 -3.87
CA GLY A 1 11.49 16.21 -3.23
C GLY A 1 12.44 15.73 -2.15
N VAL A 2 12.10 14.56 -1.64
CA VAL A 2 12.89 13.85 -0.63
C VAL A 2 14.19 13.34 -1.26
N GLY A 3 15.31 13.56 -0.58
CA GLY A 3 16.64 13.09 -0.94
C GLY A 3 17.02 11.76 -0.29
N PRO A 4 18.29 11.37 -0.34
CA PRO A 4 18.80 10.17 0.31
C PRO A 4 18.73 10.25 1.84
N VAL A 5 19.03 9.13 2.49
CA VAL A 5 19.14 9.06 3.95
C VAL A 5 20.30 9.98 4.39
N ALA A 6 19.98 10.90 5.31
CA ALA A 6 20.94 11.86 5.83
C ALA A 6 22.01 11.20 6.70
N GLN A 7 23.26 11.66 6.60
CA GLN A 7 24.40 11.14 7.37
C GLN A 7 25.19 12.25 8.06
N GLY A 8 25.70 11.94 9.24
CA GLY A 8 26.59 12.85 9.96
C GLY A 8 26.00 14.25 10.19
N ALA A 9 26.67 15.29 9.69
CA ALA A 9 26.27 16.69 9.86
C ALA A 9 25.04 17.11 9.04
N GLU A 10 24.59 16.28 8.08
CA GLU A 10 23.41 16.58 7.26
C GLU A 10 22.09 16.22 7.96
N ILE A 11 22.15 15.56 9.12
CA ILE A 11 20.97 15.13 9.84
C ILE A 11 20.23 16.32 10.42
N ASP A 12 19.03 16.59 9.85
CA ASP A 12 18.05 17.49 10.42
C ASP A 12 16.98 16.65 11.13
N PRO A 13 16.75 16.85 12.45
CA PRO A 13 15.73 16.10 13.19
C PRO A 13 14.30 16.35 12.72
N GLU A 14 14.04 17.44 12.01
CA GLU A 14 12.72 17.79 11.48
C GLU A 14 12.44 17.16 10.09
N LEU A 15 13.48 16.69 9.39
CA LEU A 15 13.35 16.12 8.06
C LEU A 15 13.31 14.59 8.11
N VAL A 16 12.12 14.02 7.98
CA VAL A 16 11.89 12.56 7.96
C VAL A 16 11.04 12.15 6.77
N ASP A 17 11.28 10.94 6.28
CA ASP A 17 10.39 10.29 5.31
C ASP A 17 9.17 9.64 5.99
N ALA A 18 8.30 8.98 5.18
CA ALA A 18 7.14 8.27 5.68
C ALA A 18 7.47 7.07 6.58
N GLY A 19 8.71 6.56 6.53
CA GLY A 19 9.24 5.51 7.39
C GLY A 19 9.93 6.03 8.65
N SER A 20 9.89 7.35 8.91
CA SER A 20 10.59 8.03 10.01
C SER A 20 12.11 7.97 9.91
N GLN A 21 12.68 7.71 8.72
CA GLN A 21 14.10 7.84 8.48
C GLN A 21 14.48 9.31 8.27
N ARG A 22 15.64 9.72 8.78
CA ARG A 22 16.20 11.05 8.53
C ARG A 22 16.66 11.13 7.09
N VAL A 23 16.23 12.16 6.38
CA VAL A 23 16.51 12.35 4.95
C VAL A 23 17.01 13.75 4.67
N THR A 24 17.66 13.92 3.52
CA THR A 24 18.00 15.24 2.97
C THR A 24 16.91 15.73 2.03
N LEU A 25 16.98 16.98 1.60
CA LEU A 25 16.17 17.52 0.51
C LEU A 25 16.98 17.55 -0.78
N ARG A 26 16.33 17.23 -1.90
CA ARG A 26 16.92 17.41 -3.22
C ARG A 26 16.85 18.87 -3.65
N ASP A 27 17.77 19.29 -4.51
CA ASP A 27 17.71 20.62 -5.13
C ASP A 27 16.37 20.83 -5.82
N GLY A 28 15.77 22.01 -5.58
CA GLY A 28 14.44 22.33 -6.07
C GLY A 28 13.29 21.72 -5.25
N ALA A 29 13.56 21.11 -4.11
CA ALA A 29 12.51 20.66 -3.19
C ALA A 29 11.72 21.87 -2.65
N SER A 30 10.42 21.65 -2.45
CA SER A 30 9.54 22.63 -1.82
C SER A 30 9.02 22.07 -0.50
N VAL A 31 9.01 22.92 0.53
CA VAL A 31 8.40 22.63 1.82
C VAL A 31 7.13 23.46 1.93
N PHE A 32 6.05 22.84 2.32
CA PHE A 32 4.75 23.46 2.52
C PHE A 32 4.02 22.79 3.70
N ASP A 33 3.00 23.44 4.22
CA ASP A 33 2.26 22.93 5.35
C ASP A 33 1.32 21.76 4.97
N SER A 34 0.79 21.08 5.98
CA SER A 34 -0.12 19.95 5.79
C SER A 34 -1.43 20.37 5.11
N ALA A 35 -1.93 21.60 5.32
CA ALA A 35 -3.15 22.06 4.70
C ALA A 35 -2.98 22.20 3.17
N ALA A 36 -1.85 22.78 2.73
CA ALA A 36 -1.51 22.87 1.31
C ALA A 36 -1.32 21.47 0.69
N SER A 37 -0.66 20.54 1.43
CA SER A 37 -0.50 19.15 1.00
C SER A 37 -1.85 18.47 0.76
N PHE A 38 -2.76 18.52 1.73
CA PHE A 38 -4.09 17.91 1.61
C PHE A 38 -4.97 18.62 0.56
N ALA A 39 -4.81 19.93 0.34
CA ALA A 39 -5.51 20.63 -0.73
C ALA A 39 -5.08 20.12 -2.11
N MET A 40 -3.79 19.86 -2.33
CA MET A 40 -3.29 19.25 -3.56
C MET A 40 -3.83 17.84 -3.77
N ILE A 41 -3.90 17.02 -2.70
CA ILE A 41 -4.44 15.66 -2.76
C ILE A 41 -5.92 15.70 -3.14
N ARG A 42 -6.74 16.47 -2.42
CA ARG A 42 -8.19 16.62 -2.67
C ARG A 42 -8.47 17.25 -4.03
N GLY A 43 -7.58 18.09 -4.53
CA GLY A 43 -7.66 18.70 -5.87
C GLY A 43 -7.36 17.71 -7.01
N GLY A 44 -7.06 16.45 -6.73
CA GLY A 44 -6.79 15.42 -7.74
C GLY A 44 -5.42 15.57 -8.42
N HIS A 45 -4.48 16.30 -7.80
CA HIS A 45 -3.14 16.53 -8.36
C HIS A 45 -2.16 15.39 -8.06
N ILE A 46 -2.59 14.37 -7.30
CA ILE A 46 -1.77 13.20 -6.98
C ILE A 46 -2.24 12.01 -7.82
N ASP A 47 -1.36 11.46 -8.64
CA ASP A 47 -1.68 10.35 -9.52
C ASP A 47 -1.77 9.04 -8.74
N ILE A 48 -0.82 8.77 -7.85
CA ILE A 48 -0.75 7.53 -7.07
C ILE A 48 -0.44 7.86 -5.62
N THR A 49 -1.21 7.27 -4.70
CA THR A 49 -0.86 7.20 -3.28
C THR A 49 -0.52 5.76 -2.90
N ILE A 50 0.47 5.60 -2.02
CA ILE A 50 0.88 4.30 -1.50
C ILE A 50 0.59 4.27 -0.01
N LEU A 51 -0.26 3.35 0.43
CA LEU A 51 -0.71 3.22 1.81
C LEU A 51 -0.37 1.84 2.38
N GLY A 52 -0.15 1.77 3.69
CA GLY A 52 -0.19 0.50 4.40
C GLY A 52 -1.63 -0.01 4.53
N GLY A 53 -1.82 -1.33 4.69
CA GLY A 53 -3.14 -1.94 4.87
C GLY A 53 -3.17 -2.97 5.97
N PHE A 54 -4.30 -3.09 6.68
CA PHE A 54 -4.61 -4.24 7.54
C PHE A 54 -5.38 -5.30 6.77
N GLN A 55 -6.36 -4.86 5.96
CA GLN A 55 -7.10 -5.69 5.03
C GLN A 55 -7.43 -4.90 3.75
N VAL A 56 -7.44 -5.61 2.64
CA VAL A 56 -8.00 -5.15 1.36
C VAL A 56 -9.01 -6.18 0.89
N ALA A 57 -10.19 -5.73 0.49
CA ALA A 57 -11.19 -6.61 -0.08
C ALA A 57 -11.13 -6.66 -1.62
N GLY A 58 -11.62 -7.73 -2.21
CA GLY A 58 -11.63 -7.94 -3.66
C GLY A 58 -12.40 -6.87 -4.44
N ASN A 59 -13.33 -6.16 -3.81
CA ASN A 59 -14.04 -5.02 -4.38
C ASN A 59 -13.28 -3.68 -4.25
N GLY A 60 -12.05 -3.70 -3.71
CA GLY A 60 -11.20 -2.52 -3.55
C GLY A 60 -11.38 -1.75 -2.25
N ASP A 61 -12.17 -2.25 -1.30
CA ASP A 61 -12.29 -1.64 0.02
C ASP A 61 -10.97 -1.71 0.77
N LEU A 62 -10.60 -0.64 1.47
CA LEU A 62 -9.39 -0.54 2.29
C LEU A 62 -9.74 -0.37 3.76
N ALA A 63 -9.10 -1.17 4.62
CA ALA A 63 -9.10 -0.99 6.06
C ALA A 63 -7.65 -0.86 6.57
N ASN A 64 -7.28 0.31 7.15
CA ASN A 64 -5.90 0.55 7.60
C ASN A 64 -5.76 1.41 8.85
N TRP A 65 -6.86 1.81 9.52
CA TRP A 65 -6.78 2.74 10.64
C TRP A 65 -7.13 2.13 12.01
N ASP A 66 -7.93 1.05 12.05
CA ASP A 66 -8.28 0.36 13.29
C ASP A 66 -8.27 -1.17 13.07
N ALA A 67 -7.25 -1.83 13.61
CA ALA A 67 -7.11 -3.29 13.57
C ALA A 67 -7.79 -4.00 14.75
N LYS A 68 -8.55 -3.29 15.58
CA LYS A 68 -9.24 -3.83 16.78
C LYS A 68 -8.30 -4.55 17.76
N VAL A 69 -7.03 -4.12 17.81
CA VAL A 69 -6.05 -4.73 18.73
C VAL A 69 -6.33 -4.25 20.15
N PRO A 70 -6.49 -5.16 21.14
CA PRO A 70 -6.70 -4.78 22.53
C PRO A 70 -5.60 -3.81 23.02
N ASN A 71 -6.00 -2.77 23.75
CA ASN A 71 -5.11 -1.75 24.32
C ASN A 71 -4.32 -0.88 23.31
N LYS A 72 -4.64 -0.99 22.01
CA LYS A 72 -4.15 -0.07 20.98
C LYS A 72 -5.34 0.69 20.40
N GLY A 73 -5.30 2.01 20.53
CA GLY A 73 -6.30 2.87 19.90
C GLY A 73 -6.21 2.88 18.39
N PRO A 74 -7.23 3.46 17.73
CA PRO A 74 -7.20 3.63 16.28
C PRO A 74 -6.08 4.59 15.87
N LEU A 75 -5.47 4.32 14.71
CA LEU A 75 -4.42 5.14 14.11
C LEU A 75 -5.05 6.09 13.07
N ILE A 76 -5.69 7.15 13.56
CA ILE A 76 -6.32 8.13 12.67
C ILE A 76 -5.25 9.08 12.13
N GLY A 77 -5.23 9.24 10.80
CA GLY A 77 -4.31 10.12 10.09
C GLY A 77 -4.89 10.54 8.74
N GLY A 78 -4.04 10.94 7.81
CA GLY A 78 -4.44 11.43 6.48
C GLY A 78 -4.84 10.34 5.46
N ALA A 79 -4.89 9.07 5.84
CA ALA A 79 -5.13 7.98 4.90
C ALA A 79 -6.48 8.08 4.18
N MET A 80 -7.52 8.60 4.84
CA MET A 80 -8.85 8.78 4.24
C MET A 80 -8.82 9.84 3.14
N ASP A 81 -8.14 10.96 3.36
CA ASP A 81 -7.97 12.02 2.35
C ASP A 81 -7.13 11.54 1.17
N LEU A 82 -6.03 10.82 1.45
CA LEU A 82 -5.20 10.21 0.42
C LEU A 82 -5.97 9.21 -0.43
N ALA A 83 -6.76 8.34 0.20
CA ALA A 83 -7.55 7.34 -0.49
C ALA A 83 -8.70 7.93 -1.32
N ALA A 84 -9.28 9.06 -0.88
CA ALA A 84 -10.37 9.72 -1.59
C ALA A 84 -9.88 10.69 -2.67
N GLY A 85 -8.69 11.28 -2.53
CA GLY A 85 -8.21 12.36 -3.39
C GLY A 85 -7.23 11.93 -4.47
N ALA A 86 -6.49 10.83 -4.30
CA ALA A 86 -5.57 10.34 -5.31
C ALA A 86 -6.30 9.61 -6.44
N LYS A 87 -5.75 9.67 -7.68
CA LYS A 87 -6.34 8.99 -8.84
C LYS A 87 -6.25 7.46 -8.74
N ALA A 88 -5.20 6.95 -8.08
CA ALA A 88 -5.03 5.52 -7.82
C ALA A 88 -4.47 5.29 -6.41
N VAL A 89 -5.03 4.32 -5.71
CA VAL A 89 -4.54 3.86 -4.41
C VAL A 89 -3.85 2.53 -4.59
N HIS A 90 -2.58 2.48 -4.22
CA HIS A 90 -1.80 1.26 -4.11
C HIS A 90 -1.57 0.94 -2.64
N VAL A 91 -1.56 -0.34 -2.28
CA VAL A 91 -1.36 -0.79 -0.90
C VAL A 91 -0.11 -1.66 -0.81
N ILE A 92 0.73 -1.41 0.20
CA ILE A 92 1.85 -2.29 0.55
C ILE A 92 1.55 -2.90 1.92
N MET A 93 1.53 -4.23 2.00
CA MET A 93 1.26 -4.93 3.25
C MET A 93 1.76 -6.38 3.21
N ARG A 94 1.79 -7.05 4.36
CA ARG A 94 1.96 -8.51 4.41
C ARG A 94 0.73 -9.20 3.81
N HIS A 95 0.93 -10.31 3.11
CA HIS A 95 -0.15 -11.11 2.53
C HIS A 95 -1.04 -11.74 3.60
N SER A 96 -0.42 -12.20 4.68
CA SER A 96 -1.09 -12.83 5.80
C SER A 96 -0.70 -12.19 7.14
N THR A 97 -1.49 -12.45 8.16
CA THR A 97 -1.16 -12.13 9.55
C THR A 97 -0.08 -13.09 10.09
N ARG A 98 0.47 -12.81 11.27
CA ARG A 98 1.50 -13.67 11.89
C ARG A 98 1.00 -15.08 12.22
N ASP A 99 -0.29 -15.21 12.47
CA ASP A 99 -1.00 -16.46 12.76
C ASP A 99 -1.60 -17.10 11.51
N GLY A 100 -1.25 -16.62 10.32
CA GLY A 100 -1.64 -17.18 9.03
C GLY A 100 -2.99 -16.73 8.49
N GLY A 101 -3.70 -15.82 9.17
CA GLY A 101 -4.97 -15.29 8.68
C GLY A 101 -4.79 -14.44 7.42
N ALA A 102 -5.71 -14.56 6.46
CA ALA A 102 -5.67 -13.78 5.22
C ALA A 102 -5.92 -12.29 5.47
N ARG A 103 -5.19 -11.43 4.78
CA ARG A 103 -5.41 -9.98 4.75
C ARG A 103 -6.03 -9.50 3.44
N LEU A 104 -5.93 -10.30 2.40
CA LEU A 104 -6.68 -10.14 1.16
C LEU A 104 -7.97 -10.94 1.32
N VAL A 105 -9.12 -10.27 1.40
CA VAL A 105 -10.37 -10.85 1.86
C VAL A 105 -11.52 -10.56 0.89
N THR A 106 -12.60 -11.29 0.97
CA THR A 106 -13.81 -10.99 0.21
C THR A 106 -14.49 -9.73 0.75
N THR A 107 -14.49 -9.55 2.08
CA THR A 107 -15.08 -8.39 2.75
C THR A 107 -14.21 -8.03 3.96
N CYS A 108 -13.88 -6.76 4.12
CA CYS A 108 -13.12 -6.29 5.27
C CYS A 108 -13.92 -6.50 6.57
N SER A 109 -13.27 -7.06 7.59
CA SER A 109 -13.82 -7.22 8.94
C SER A 109 -13.47 -6.04 9.84
N TYR A 110 -12.48 -5.24 9.47
CA TYR A 110 -12.11 -4.00 10.16
C TYR A 110 -12.84 -2.79 9.59
N PRO A 111 -12.98 -1.70 10.36
CA PRO A 111 -13.57 -0.47 9.87
C PRO A 111 -12.87 0.05 8.63
N LEU A 112 -13.65 0.43 7.62
CA LEU A 112 -13.13 0.90 6.35
C LEU A 112 -12.46 2.27 6.49
N THR A 113 -11.35 2.44 5.78
CA THR A 113 -10.72 3.73 5.51
C THR A 113 -11.40 4.41 4.34
N ALA A 114 -11.57 3.66 3.24
CA ALA A 114 -12.30 4.12 2.05
C ALA A 114 -12.83 2.91 1.28
N PRO A 115 -14.05 3.01 0.71
CA PRO A 115 -14.62 1.97 -0.15
C PRO A 115 -14.04 2.03 -1.57
N ALA A 116 -13.89 0.89 -2.21
CA ALA A 116 -13.61 0.70 -3.64
C ALA A 116 -12.46 1.56 -4.22
N CYS A 117 -11.47 1.90 -3.38
CA CYS A 117 -10.38 2.82 -3.75
C CYS A 117 -9.12 2.11 -4.25
N VAL A 118 -8.83 0.90 -3.76
CA VAL A 118 -7.59 0.17 -4.06
C VAL A 118 -7.59 -0.34 -5.50
N LYS A 119 -6.49 -0.09 -6.20
CA LYS A 119 -6.25 -0.58 -7.56
C LYS A 119 -5.22 -1.70 -7.61
N ARG A 120 -4.21 -1.65 -6.72
CA ARG A 120 -3.11 -2.62 -6.69
C ARG A 120 -2.62 -2.85 -5.28
N VAL A 121 -2.25 -4.09 -4.99
CA VAL A 121 -1.66 -4.50 -3.71
C VAL A 121 -0.31 -5.16 -3.97
N TYR A 122 0.70 -4.72 -3.24
CA TYR A 122 2.02 -5.32 -3.17
C TYR A 122 2.15 -6.05 -1.84
N THR A 123 2.43 -7.33 -1.90
CA THR A 123 2.67 -8.12 -0.69
C THR A 123 4.05 -8.77 -0.72
N ASP A 124 4.41 -9.42 0.36
CA ASP A 124 5.61 -10.25 0.44
C ASP A 124 5.52 -11.56 -0.39
N LEU A 125 4.34 -11.87 -0.99
CA LEU A 125 4.14 -13.05 -1.82
C LEU A 125 3.86 -12.74 -3.30
N ALA A 126 3.23 -11.60 -3.59
CA ALA A 126 2.74 -11.32 -4.93
C ALA A 126 2.45 -9.83 -5.15
N VAL A 127 2.37 -9.44 -6.42
CA VAL A 127 1.76 -8.19 -6.89
C VAL A 127 0.39 -8.52 -7.49
N LEU A 128 -0.66 -7.87 -6.98
CA LEU A 128 -2.04 -8.17 -7.34
C LEU A 128 -2.78 -6.89 -7.75
N ASP A 129 -3.53 -6.95 -8.83
CA ASP A 129 -4.52 -5.93 -9.17
C ASP A 129 -5.87 -6.28 -8.54
N VAL A 130 -6.68 -5.27 -8.25
CA VAL A 130 -8.08 -5.43 -7.85
C VAL A 130 -8.95 -5.40 -9.09
N ASP A 131 -9.76 -6.43 -9.28
CA ASP A 131 -10.74 -6.53 -10.38
C ASP A 131 -12.16 -6.51 -9.82
N VAL A 132 -12.87 -5.43 -10.09
CA VAL A 132 -14.26 -5.23 -9.66
C VAL A 132 -15.29 -5.79 -10.67
N GLY A 133 -14.83 -6.40 -11.77
CA GLY A 133 -15.72 -6.96 -12.81
C GLY A 133 -16.50 -8.19 -12.38
N LEU A 134 -16.04 -8.93 -11.37
CA LEU A 134 -16.76 -10.04 -10.76
C LEU A 134 -17.64 -9.56 -9.62
N ALA A 135 -18.80 -10.20 -9.44
CA ALA A 135 -19.67 -9.95 -8.30
C ALA A 135 -18.90 -10.18 -6.97
N GLY A 136 -18.77 -9.12 -6.17
CA GLY A 136 -17.96 -9.15 -4.94
C GLY A 136 -16.46 -8.83 -5.15
N GLY A 137 -16.00 -8.69 -6.41
CA GLY A 137 -14.62 -8.40 -6.76
C GLY A 137 -13.68 -9.61 -6.62
N SER A 138 -12.47 -9.43 -7.14
CA SER A 138 -11.41 -10.45 -7.09
C SER A 138 -10.03 -9.81 -7.09
N PHE A 139 -9.00 -10.61 -6.84
CA PHE A 139 -7.62 -10.22 -7.07
C PHE A 139 -7.08 -10.90 -8.34
N VAL A 140 -6.28 -10.18 -9.10
CA VAL A 140 -5.58 -10.70 -10.28
C VAL A 140 -4.09 -10.69 -10.01
N ALA A 141 -3.49 -11.86 -9.84
CA ALA A 141 -2.05 -12.00 -9.66
C ALA A 141 -1.32 -11.64 -10.95
N ARG A 142 -0.42 -10.65 -10.86
CA ARG A 142 0.46 -10.19 -11.94
C ARG A 142 1.86 -10.77 -11.80
N GLU A 143 2.36 -10.80 -10.58
CA GLU A 143 3.69 -11.32 -10.27
C GLU A 143 3.64 -12.11 -8.96
N ILE A 144 4.43 -13.19 -8.89
CA ILE A 144 4.53 -14.08 -7.73
C ILE A 144 6.01 -14.24 -7.39
N ILE A 145 6.35 -14.27 -6.11
CA ILE A 145 7.74 -14.47 -5.69
C ILE A 145 8.30 -15.80 -6.21
N PRO A 146 9.62 -15.89 -6.46
CA PRO A 146 10.26 -17.14 -6.84
C PRO A 146 9.97 -18.28 -5.88
N GLY A 147 9.66 -19.45 -6.42
CA GLY A 147 9.46 -20.68 -5.65
C GLY A 147 8.10 -20.84 -4.98
N LEU A 148 7.18 -19.86 -5.06
CA LEU A 148 5.81 -19.98 -4.56
C LEU A 148 4.89 -20.50 -5.66
N SER A 149 4.15 -21.58 -5.41
CA SER A 149 3.17 -22.10 -6.36
C SER A 149 1.88 -21.28 -6.38
N ARG A 150 1.10 -21.42 -7.47
CA ARG A 150 -0.23 -20.78 -7.59
C ARG A 150 -1.22 -21.30 -6.56
N GLU A 151 -1.12 -22.58 -6.23
CA GLU A 151 -1.94 -23.27 -5.22
C GLU A 151 -1.68 -22.71 -3.83
N GLU A 152 -0.41 -22.50 -3.47
CA GLU A 152 -0.02 -21.91 -2.18
C GLU A 152 -0.48 -20.45 -2.07
N LEU A 153 -0.31 -19.64 -3.12
CA LEU A 153 -0.79 -18.27 -3.14
C LEU A 153 -2.33 -18.21 -3.00
N THR A 154 -3.04 -19.11 -3.69
CA THR A 154 -4.50 -19.21 -3.59
C THR A 154 -4.94 -19.59 -2.18
N ALA A 155 -4.26 -20.54 -1.54
CA ALA A 155 -4.56 -20.96 -0.17
C ALA A 155 -4.30 -19.85 0.86
N ALA A 156 -3.31 -18.96 0.61
CA ALA A 156 -3.01 -17.82 1.46
C ALA A 156 -3.96 -16.63 1.26
N THR A 157 -4.74 -16.63 0.17
CA THR A 157 -5.63 -15.52 -0.21
C THR A 157 -7.07 -15.83 0.22
N GLY A 158 -7.66 -14.96 1.04
CA GLY A 158 -9.03 -15.13 1.58
C GLY A 158 -10.16 -14.60 0.67
N ALA A 159 -9.89 -14.40 -0.62
CA ALA A 159 -10.83 -13.90 -1.63
C ALA A 159 -10.58 -14.61 -2.97
N PRO A 160 -11.51 -14.51 -3.94
CA PRO A 160 -11.27 -15.03 -5.28
C PRO A 160 -9.98 -14.49 -5.89
N LEU A 161 -9.13 -15.39 -6.40
CA LEU A 161 -7.85 -15.06 -7.01
C LEU A 161 -7.80 -15.62 -8.43
N ILE A 162 -7.47 -14.74 -9.37
CA ILE A 162 -7.28 -15.06 -10.79
C ILE A 162 -5.80 -14.82 -11.13
N PHE A 163 -5.24 -15.64 -11.99
CA PHE A 163 -3.89 -15.41 -12.51
C PHE A 163 -3.98 -14.78 -13.89
N ALA A 164 -3.34 -13.62 -14.05
CA ALA A 164 -3.27 -12.98 -15.35
C ALA A 164 -2.62 -13.92 -16.39
N PRO A 165 -3.01 -13.86 -17.66
CA PRO A 165 -2.39 -14.68 -18.70
C PRO A 165 -0.87 -14.48 -18.80
N ASP A 166 -0.39 -13.28 -18.48
CA ASP A 166 0.99 -12.83 -18.44
C ASP A 166 1.60 -12.84 -17.02
N CYS A 167 0.95 -13.53 -16.07
CA CYS A 167 1.45 -13.65 -14.70
C CYS A 167 2.84 -14.31 -14.70
N ARG A 168 3.80 -13.62 -14.11
CA ARG A 168 5.22 -13.98 -14.13
C ARG A 168 5.83 -14.03 -12.72
N GLU A 169 7.06 -14.52 -12.67
CA GLU A 169 7.86 -14.46 -11.46
C GLU A 169 8.28 -13.01 -11.16
N LEU A 170 8.17 -12.61 -9.90
CA LEU A 170 8.60 -11.29 -9.42
C LEU A 170 10.13 -11.21 -9.45
N VAL A 171 10.64 -10.31 -10.24
CA VAL A 171 12.07 -10.01 -10.31
C VAL A 171 12.33 -8.70 -9.56
N ALA A 172 13.16 -8.74 -8.53
CA ALA A 172 13.57 -7.53 -7.84
C ALA A 172 14.35 -6.63 -8.82
N PRO A 173 14.04 -5.32 -8.87
CA PRO A 173 14.82 -4.40 -9.68
C PRO A 173 16.27 -4.36 -9.16
N GLU A 174 17.24 -4.32 -10.08
CA GLU A 174 18.61 -3.98 -9.70
C GLU A 174 18.60 -2.54 -9.16
N LEU A 175 18.81 -2.41 -7.86
CA LEU A 175 19.02 -1.10 -7.27
C LEU A 175 20.39 -0.61 -7.73
N ALA A 176 20.43 0.50 -8.49
CA ALA A 176 21.69 1.17 -8.75
C ALA A 176 22.35 1.45 -7.40
N GLU A 177 23.57 0.96 -7.20
CA GLU A 177 24.37 1.27 -6.01
C GLU A 177 24.42 2.80 -5.90
N GLY A 178 24.02 3.31 -4.74
CA GLY A 178 23.70 4.71 -4.52
C GLY A 178 24.81 5.65 -4.97
N THR A 179 24.48 6.56 -5.88
CA THR A 179 25.19 7.83 -6.12
C THR A 179 24.66 8.88 -5.17
#